data_8a63a8afea59cea577670c630bd3e001
#
_entry.id   8a63a8afea59cea577670c630bd3e001
#
_cell.length_a   1.000
_cell.length_b   1.000
_cell.length_c   1.000
_cell.angle_alpha   90.00
_cell.angle_beta   90.00
_cell.angle_gamma   90.00
#
_symmetry.space_group_name_H-M   'P 1'
#
loop_
_entity.id
_entity.type
_entity.pdbx_description
1 polymer ?
#
loop_
_entity_poly.entity_id
_entity_poly.type
_entity_poly.pdbx_seq_one_letter_code
_entity_poly.pdbx_strand_id
1 'polypeptide(L)'
;MKRVFLLALALSGCARRDRIVVAAKNFTESDLLAEIVAQQIERRTALPVERRFHLGGTFVCHQAITAGQIDLYVEYTGTAFTAILKQPPIADRDSVYRFVAAAYARDFKLRWTAPLGFNNTFAILVRRADAERYSLR
;
A
#
# COMPACT_ATOMS: atom_id res chain seq x y z
N MET A 1 -40.73 42.84 -13.27
CA MET A 1 -39.60 42.22 -13.95
C MET A 1 -38.97 41.15 -13.01
N LYS A 2 -39.33 39.87 -13.20
CA LYS A 2 -38.84 38.74 -12.37
C LYS A 2 -37.53 38.22 -12.97
N ARG A 3 -36.40 38.36 -12.26
CA ARG A 3 -35.10 37.81 -12.67
C ARG A 3 -35.09 36.34 -12.24
N VAL A 4 -35.12 35.40 -13.20
CA VAL A 4 -34.92 33.97 -13.01
C VAL A 4 -33.40 33.74 -12.93
N PHE A 5 -32.92 33.34 -11.75
CA PHE A 5 -31.52 32.94 -11.57
C PHE A 5 -31.44 31.43 -11.96
N LEU A 6 -30.87 31.14 -13.11
CA LEU A 6 -30.54 29.76 -13.49
C LEU A 6 -29.30 29.32 -12.71
N LEU A 7 -29.51 28.44 -11.74
CA LEU A 7 -28.42 27.77 -11.01
C LEU A 7 -27.89 26.62 -11.90
N ALA A 8 -26.77 26.84 -12.58
CA ALA A 8 -26.10 25.79 -13.33
C ALA A 8 -25.44 24.81 -12.35
N LEU A 9 -26.06 23.64 -12.13
CA LEU A 9 -25.45 22.51 -11.42
C LEU A 9 -24.31 21.97 -12.29
N ALA A 10 -23.06 22.30 -11.94
CA ALA A 10 -21.90 21.66 -12.51
C ALA A 10 -21.86 20.21 -12.01
N LEU A 11 -22.29 19.28 -12.84
CA LEU A 11 -22.03 17.84 -12.67
C LEU A 11 -20.53 17.62 -12.81
N SER A 12 -19.81 17.66 -11.67
CA SER A 12 -18.44 17.18 -11.59
C SER A 12 -18.46 15.66 -11.81
N GLY A 13 -18.49 15.25 -13.07
CA GLY A 13 -18.31 13.86 -13.43
C GLY A 13 -16.95 13.40 -12.87
N CYS A 14 -16.95 12.33 -12.07
CA CYS A 14 -15.72 11.62 -11.73
C CYS A 14 -15.02 11.23 -13.04
N ALA A 15 -14.06 12.03 -13.47
CA ALA A 15 -13.21 11.70 -14.60
C ALA A 15 -12.51 10.37 -14.25
N ARG A 16 -12.90 9.30 -14.94
CA ARG A 16 -12.21 8.01 -14.87
C ARG A 16 -10.76 8.29 -15.23
N ARG A 17 -9.83 8.00 -14.32
CA ARG A 17 -8.42 8.20 -14.62
C ARG A 17 -8.02 7.26 -15.74
N ASP A 18 -7.49 7.82 -16.83
CA ASP A 18 -6.99 7.03 -17.97
C ASP A 18 -5.65 6.33 -17.66
N ARG A 19 -5.22 6.34 -16.40
CA ARG A 19 -3.95 5.78 -15.92
C ARG A 19 -4.10 5.14 -14.56
N ILE A 20 -3.20 4.21 -14.25
CA ILE A 20 -3.06 3.60 -12.91
C ILE A 20 -1.96 4.33 -12.13
N VAL A 21 -2.24 4.72 -10.91
CA VAL A 21 -1.27 5.38 -10.01
C VAL A 21 -0.68 4.34 -9.06
N VAL A 22 0.59 4.00 -9.25
CA VAL A 22 1.37 3.10 -8.39
C VAL A 22 2.22 3.93 -7.44
N ALA A 23 2.05 3.71 -6.14
CA ALA A 23 2.80 4.41 -5.12
C ALA A 23 3.81 3.52 -4.39
N ALA A 24 4.81 4.16 -3.77
CA ALA A 24 5.77 3.51 -2.90
C ALA A 24 5.90 4.26 -1.58
N LYS A 25 6.19 3.50 -0.51
CA LYS A 25 6.63 4.07 0.76
C LYS A 25 8.06 4.64 0.62
N ASN A 26 8.48 5.45 1.58
CA ASN A 26 9.73 6.22 1.52
C ASN A 26 10.99 5.41 1.86
N PHE A 27 11.16 4.22 1.29
CA PHE A 27 12.37 3.39 1.41
C PHE A 27 12.59 2.51 0.16
N THR A 28 13.85 2.18 -0.09
CA THR A 28 14.34 1.59 -1.35
C THR A 28 13.62 0.30 -1.78
N GLU A 29 13.36 -0.63 -0.85
CA GLU A 29 12.66 -1.87 -1.20
C GLU A 29 11.25 -1.59 -1.72
N SER A 30 10.54 -0.64 -1.10
CA SER A 30 9.20 -0.26 -1.54
C SER A 30 9.20 0.34 -2.94
N ASP A 31 10.20 1.17 -3.26
CA ASP A 31 10.36 1.73 -4.61
C ASP A 31 10.62 0.64 -5.64
N LEU A 32 11.52 -0.30 -5.32
CA LEU A 32 11.84 -1.41 -6.21
C LEU A 32 10.62 -2.30 -6.49
N LEU A 33 9.88 -2.65 -5.46
CA LEU A 33 8.66 -3.46 -5.61
C LEU A 33 7.58 -2.72 -6.38
N ALA A 34 7.40 -1.42 -6.13
CA ALA A 34 6.44 -0.60 -6.86
C ALA A 34 6.83 -0.48 -8.34
N GLU A 35 8.13 -0.33 -8.67
CA GLU A 35 8.60 -0.27 -10.04
C GLU A 35 8.39 -1.61 -10.77
N ILE A 36 8.65 -2.75 -10.11
CA ILE A 36 8.36 -4.08 -10.67
C ILE A 36 6.87 -4.21 -11.00
N VAL A 37 5.99 -3.79 -10.10
CA VAL A 37 4.54 -3.83 -10.32
C VAL A 37 4.13 -2.90 -11.46
N ALA A 38 4.65 -1.67 -11.49
CA ALA A 38 4.39 -0.70 -12.55
C ALA A 38 4.75 -1.27 -13.93
N GLN A 39 5.95 -1.82 -14.07
CA GLN A 39 6.39 -2.45 -15.31
C GLN A 39 5.55 -3.67 -15.71
N GLN A 40 5.09 -4.47 -14.74
CA GLN A 40 4.19 -5.58 -15.03
C GLN A 40 2.83 -5.11 -15.57
N ILE A 41 2.28 -4.03 -15.02
CA ILE A 41 1.05 -3.43 -15.53
C ILE A 41 1.25 -2.93 -16.97
N GLU A 42 2.30 -2.14 -17.22
CA GLU A 42 2.62 -1.60 -18.54
C GLU A 42 2.85 -2.69 -19.59
N ARG A 43 3.52 -3.79 -19.21
CA ARG A 43 3.79 -4.91 -20.13
C ARG A 43 2.57 -5.77 -20.43
N ARG A 44 1.61 -5.84 -19.53
CA ARG A 44 0.47 -6.76 -19.66
C ARG A 44 -0.83 -6.06 -20.02
N THR A 45 -0.85 -4.74 -19.97
CA THR A 45 -2.01 -3.92 -20.29
C THR A 45 -1.60 -2.74 -21.16
N ALA A 46 -2.57 -2.08 -21.78
CA ALA A 46 -2.33 -0.82 -22.49
C ALA A 46 -2.48 0.41 -21.60
N LEU A 47 -2.59 0.22 -20.27
CA LEU A 47 -2.82 1.32 -19.33
C LEU A 47 -1.50 1.99 -18.97
N PRO A 48 -1.38 3.31 -19.10
CA PRO A 48 -0.23 4.05 -18.63
C PRO A 48 -0.16 4.02 -17.09
N VAL A 49 1.06 4.01 -16.55
CA VAL A 49 1.28 4.00 -15.10
C VAL A 49 1.94 5.30 -14.65
N GLU A 50 1.30 5.99 -13.72
CA GLU A 50 1.90 7.10 -12.97
C GLU A 50 2.60 6.54 -11.73
N ARG A 51 3.87 6.87 -11.55
CA ARG A 51 4.70 6.46 -10.40
C ARG A 51 4.72 7.56 -9.34
N ARG A 52 4.26 7.25 -8.12
CA ARG A 52 4.33 8.15 -6.95
C ARG A 52 5.18 7.52 -5.87
N PHE A 53 6.48 7.48 -6.11
CA PHE A 53 7.45 6.93 -5.17
C PHE A 53 7.79 7.93 -4.07
N HIS A 54 8.33 7.43 -2.95
CA HIS A 54 8.62 8.23 -1.76
C HIS A 54 7.42 9.02 -1.21
N LEU A 55 6.21 8.49 -1.38
CA LEU A 55 4.98 9.19 -0.96
C LEU A 55 4.93 9.43 0.55
N GLY A 56 5.46 8.50 1.34
CA GLY A 56 5.50 8.58 2.80
C GLY A 56 5.50 7.20 3.45
N GLY A 57 5.31 7.15 4.75
CA GLY A 57 5.19 5.90 5.50
C GLY A 57 3.83 5.22 5.31
N THR A 58 3.64 4.09 6.03
CA THR A 58 2.42 3.25 5.98
C THR A 58 1.12 4.06 6.08
N PHE A 59 1.02 4.99 7.04
CA PHE A 59 -0.21 5.75 7.24
C PHE A 59 -0.52 6.70 6.09
N VAL A 60 0.50 7.33 5.50
CA VAL A 60 0.34 8.23 4.34
C VAL A 60 -0.15 7.44 3.12
N CYS A 61 0.48 6.30 2.82
CA CYS A 61 0.05 5.45 1.71
C CYS A 61 -1.36 4.88 1.93
N HIS A 62 -1.67 4.45 3.16
CA HIS A 62 -3.01 3.96 3.50
C HIS A 62 -4.09 5.04 3.36
N GLN A 63 -3.83 6.27 3.81
CA GLN A 63 -4.76 7.38 3.60
C GLN A 63 -4.92 7.72 2.11
N ALA A 64 -3.83 7.73 1.36
CA ALA A 64 -3.87 8.05 -0.07
C ALA A 64 -4.70 7.02 -0.87
N ILE A 65 -4.58 5.72 -0.58
CA ILE A 65 -5.36 4.70 -1.28
C ILE A 65 -6.83 4.72 -0.86
N THR A 66 -7.14 4.92 0.41
CA THR A 66 -8.53 5.02 0.89
C THR A 66 -9.23 6.26 0.37
N ALA A 67 -8.50 7.35 0.14
CA ALA A 67 -9.00 8.56 -0.49
C ALA A 67 -9.04 8.48 -2.03
N GLY A 68 -8.64 7.36 -2.64
CA GLY A 68 -8.60 7.20 -4.09
C GLY A 68 -7.56 8.09 -4.79
N GLN A 69 -6.54 8.55 -4.09
CA GLN A 69 -5.46 9.37 -4.66
C GLN A 69 -4.42 8.51 -5.39
N ILE A 70 -4.26 7.26 -4.97
CA ILE A 70 -3.45 6.23 -5.61
C ILE A 70 -4.31 4.98 -5.82
N ASP A 71 -3.92 4.12 -6.77
CA ASP A 71 -4.68 2.91 -7.09
C ASP A 71 -4.10 1.66 -6.45
N LEU A 72 -2.78 1.64 -6.22
CA LEU A 72 -2.10 0.55 -5.50
C LEU A 72 -0.76 0.99 -4.90
N TYR A 73 -0.33 0.27 -3.89
CA TYR A 73 1.03 0.28 -3.34
C TYR A 73 1.35 -1.08 -2.72
N VAL A 74 2.63 -1.38 -2.52
CA VAL A 74 3.06 -2.62 -1.86
C VAL A 74 3.08 -2.41 -0.36
N GLU A 75 2.37 -3.29 0.37
CA GLU A 75 2.31 -3.24 1.82
C GLU A 75 2.60 -4.63 2.42
N TYR A 76 3.06 -4.65 3.66
CA TYR A 76 3.35 -5.87 4.40
C TYR A 76 2.17 -6.26 5.27
N THR A 77 1.79 -7.53 5.22
CA THR A 77 0.63 -8.03 5.98
C THR A 77 0.78 -7.81 7.49
N GLY A 78 1.98 -8.02 8.04
CA GLY A 78 2.28 -7.75 9.44
C GLY A 78 2.10 -6.29 9.82
N THR A 79 2.53 -5.36 8.96
CA THR A 79 2.38 -3.91 9.17
C THR A 79 0.89 -3.51 9.11
N ALA A 80 0.17 -3.99 8.11
CA ALA A 80 -1.28 -3.74 8.01
C ALA A 80 -2.03 -4.27 9.23
N PHE A 81 -1.68 -5.48 9.68
CA PHE A 81 -2.29 -6.14 10.82
C PHE A 81 -2.08 -5.36 12.13
N THR A 82 -0.82 -4.98 12.41
CA THR A 82 -0.48 -4.34 13.70
C THR A 82 -0.67 -2.83 13.69
N ALA A 83 -0.19 -2.13 12.63
CA ALA A 83 -0.19 -0.68 12.62
C ALA A 83 -1.56 -0.10 12.21
N ILE A 84 -2.22 -0.66 11.18
CA ILE A 84 -3.51 -0.15 10.70
C ILE A 84 -4.67 -0.77 11.46
N LEU A 85 -4.74 -2.11 11.53
CA LEU A 85 -5.86 -2.83 12.15
C LEU A 85 -5.72 -2.97 13.66
N LYS A 86 -4.61 -2.51 14.26
CA LYS A 86 -4.36 -2.49 15.71
C LYS A 86 -4.50 -3.86 16.38
N GLN A 87 -4.16 -4.92 15.65
CA GLN A 87 -4.18 -6.29 16.21
C GLN A 87 -2.86 -6.62 16.90
N PRO A 88 -2.87 -7.42 17.98
CA PRO A 88 -1.65 -7.93 18.58
C PRO A 88 -0.93 -8.86 17.59
N PRO A 89 0.42 -8.85 17.53
CA PRO A 89 1.17 -9.66 16.56
C PRO A 89 0.96 -11.16 16.84
N ILE A 90 0.82 -11.94 15.76
CA ILE A 90 0.76 -13.40 15.79
C ILE A 90 1.76 -13.99 14.80
N ALA A 91 2.25 -15.18 15.04
CA ALA A 91 3.31 -15.81 14.25
C ALA A 91 2.81 -16.43 12.93
N ASP A 92 1.54 -16.85 12.86
CA ASP A 92 0.99 -17.51 11.68
C ASP A 92 0.68 -16.51 10.56
N ARG A 93 1.56 -16.49 9.56
CA ARG A 93 1.50 -15.59 8.41
C ARG A 93 0.24 -15.75 7.56
N ASP A 94 -0.24 -16.98 7.41
CA ASP A 94 -1.42 -17.26 6.60
C ASP A 94 -2.69 -16.75 7.28
N SER A 95 -2.78 -16.87 8.58
CA SER A 95 -3.87 -16.28 9.37
C SER A 95 -3.82 -14.76 9.34
N VAL A 96 -2.63 -14.15 9.46
CA VAL A 96 -2.45 -12.70 9.29
C VAL A 96 -2.96 -12.24 7.93
N TYR A 97 -2.51 -12.90 6.85
CA TYR A 97 -2.95 -12.55 5.49
C TYR A 97 -4.48 -12.65 5.33
N ARG A 98 -5.08 -13.78 5.73
CA ARG A 98 -6.54 -13.96 5.61
C ARG A 98 -7.32 -12.90 6.39
N PHE A 99 -6.88 -12.59 7.61
CA PHE A 99 -7.50 -11.56 8.44
C PHE A 99 -7.42 -10.18 7.79
N VAL A 100 -6.21 -9.78 7.37
CA VAL A 100 -5.97 -8.49 6.74
C VAL A 100 -6.78 -8.34 5.45
N ALA A 101 -6.77 -9.36 4.59
CA ALA A 101 -7.52 -9.32 3.33
C ALA A 101 -9.04 -9.16 3.57
N ALA A 102 -9.59 -9.89 4.53
CA ALA A 102 -11.01 -9.80 4.88
C ALA A 102 -11.36 -8.44 5.50
N ALA A 103 -10.55 -7.94 6.44
CA ALA A 103 -10.77 -6.66 7.10
C ALA A 103 -10.70 -5.50 6.11
N TYR A 104 -9.68 -5.48 5.24
CA TYR A 104 -9.53 -4.43 4.23
C TYR A 104 -10.68 -4.40 3.21
N ALA A 105 -11.16 -5.56 2.78
CA ALA A 105 -12.30 -5.64 1.88
C ALA A 105 -13.59 -5.10 2.54
N ARG A 106 -13.81 -5.45 3.80
CA ARG A 106 -14.99 -5.04 4.57
C ARG A 106 -14.97 -3.54 4.91
N ASP A 107 -13.86 -3.07 5.49
CA ASP A 107 -13.80 -1.77 6.17
C ASP A 107 -13.35 -0.63 5.24
N PHE A 108 -12.46 -0.92 4.29
CA PHE A 108 -11.87 0.09 3.41
C PHE A 108 -12.24 -0.08 1.93
N LYS A 109 -12.93 -1.17 1.55
CA LYS A 109 -13.24 -1.51 0.14
C LYS A 109 -11.96 -1.71 -0.71
N LEU A 110 -10.88 -2.12 -0.07
CA LEU A 110 -9.59 -2.42 -0.69
C LEU A 110 -9.38 -3.93 -0.80
N ARG A 111 -8.73 -4.37 -1.86
CA ARG A 111 -8.44 -5.77 -2.10
C ARG A 111 -6.93 -6.03 -2.00
N TRP A 112 -6.56 -7.02 -1.23
CA TRP A 112 -5.22 -7.58 -1.23
C TRP A 112 -5.05 -8.59 -2.37
N THR A 113 -3.92 -8.52 -3.07
CA THR A 113 -3.52 -9.56 -4.03
C THR A 113 -2.95 -10.77 -3.30
N ALA A 114 -2.62 -11.84 -4.06
CA ALA A 114 -1.82 -12.92 -3.49
C ALA A 114 -0.47 -12.39 -2.97
N PRO A 115 0.09 -13.01 -1.90
CA PRO A 115 1.40 -12.65 -1.39
C PRO A 115 2.50 -12.76 -2.46
N LEU A 116 3.50 -11.87 -2.40
CA LEU A 116 4.62 -11.87 -3.35
C LEU A 116 5.60 -13.04 -3.16
N GLY A 117 5.41 -13.87 -2.12
CA GLY A 117 6.16 -15.12 -1.93
C GLY A 117 7.44 -14.98 -1.09
N PHE A 118 7.76 -13.81 -0.56
CA PHE A 118 8.89 -13.63 0.35
C PHE A 118 8.45 -13.18 1.75
N ASN A 119 9.37 -13.26 2.70
CA ASN A 119 9.16 -12.80 4.07
C ASN A 119 10.16 -11.69 4.37
N ASN A 120 9.64 -10.50 4.66
CA ASN A 120 10.44 -9.37 5.13
C ASN A 120 10.33 -9.30 6.65
N THR A 121 11.45 -9.53 7.34
CA THR A 121 11.52 -9.50 8.80
C THR A 121 12.67 -8.60 9.27
N PHE A 122 12.54 -8.07 10.46
CA PHE A 122 13.61 -7.30 11.07
C PHE A 122 14.68 -8.23 11.67
N ALA A 123 15.94 -7.87 11.50
CA ALA A 123 17.07 -8.51 12.16
C ALA A 123 17.98 -7.43 12.76
N ILE A 124 18.47 -7.66 13.95
CA ILE A 124 19.48 -6.81 14.58
C ILE A 124 20.83 -7.36 14.19
N LEU A 125 21.63 -6.56 13.49
CA LEU A 125 22.99 -6.91 13.12
C LEU A 125 23.97 -6.45 14.20
N VAL A 126 24.79 -7.38 14.65
CA VAL A 126 25.88 -7.10 15.60
C VAL A 126 27.21 -7.66 15.04
N ARG A 127 28.32 -7.09 15.44
CA ARG A 127 29.62 -7.66 15.09
C ARG A 127 29.79 -9.02 15.79
N ARG A 128 30.40 -9.98 15.10
CA ARG A 128 30.63 -11.32 15.63
C ARG A 128 31.33 -11.30 17.00
N ALA A 129 32.38 -10.49 17.15
CA ALA A 129 33.10 -10.36 18.42
C ALA A 129 32.21 -9.89 19.57
N ASP A 130 31.25 -8.99 19.30
CA ASP A 130 30.30 -8.50 20.31
C ASP A 130 29.24 -9.59 20.63
N ALA A 131 28.76 -10.32 19.60
CA ALA A 131 27.85 -11.43 19.82
C ALA A 131 28.47 -12.50 20.72
N GLU A 132 29.72 -12.89 20.47
CA GLU A 132 30.45 -13.85 21.28
C GLU A 132 30.70 -13.33 22.72
N ARG A 133 31.18 -12.06 22.83
CA ARG A 133 31.45 -11.41 24.11
C ARG A 133 30.25 -11.32 25.03
N TYR A 134 29.08 -11.03 24.47
CA TYR A 134 27.83 -10.80 25.21
C TYR A 134 26.85 -11.96 25.12
N SER A 135 27.26 -13.09 24.54
CA SER A 135 26.42 -14.28 24.36
C SER A 135 25.06 -13.99 23.68
N LEU A 136 25.07 -13.09 22.71
CA LEU A 136 23.86 -12.73 21.94
C LEU A 136 23.52 -13.84 20.94
N ARG A 137 22.22 -14.17 20.84
CA ARG A 137 21.68 -15.20 19.94
C ARG A 137 20.61 -14.62 19.03
#